data_cea79f710c22f139f75c22bdaa4f9cb7
#
_entry.id   cea79f710c22f139f75c22bdaa4f9cb7
#
_cell.length_a   1.000
_cell.length_b   1.000
_cell.length_c   1.000
_cell.angle_alpha   90.00
_cell.angle_beta   90.00
_cell.angle_gamma   90.00
#
_symmetry.space_group_name_H-M   'P 1'
#
loop_
_entity.id
_entity.type
_entity.pdbx_description
1 polymer ?
#
loop_
_entity_poly.entity_id
_entity_poly.type
_entity_poly.pdbx_seq_one_letter_code
_entity_poly.pdbx_strand_id
1 'polypeptide(L)'
;MVNADNAYTARFGEEAKSHVRLFSRRETVRDGVFCRDGTIYRSRGYEVESIIPVTEIRIPGVHNVENYMAAFAAVDGMVSAEVCRSVARTYGGVRHRLEFIRELNGVTYINDSIATSPTRTIAGLRAMRTKPILIAGGHDKHVSFDTLGDEIAEHVKALYLTGDTAEQIAAAVKHSVFYDPSRLPLRILPDLRSAVEAARDASIPGDIVLLSPACSSFDRFTNFAERGDKFRDIVMEFKENEAE
;
A
#
# COMPACT_ATOMS: atom_id res chain seq x y z
N MET A 1 -0.02 19.74 -13.14
CA MET A 1 -0.84 18.52 -13.35
C MET A 1 -1.88 18.36 -12.28
N VAL A 2 -3.07 17.86 -12.63
CA VAL A 2 -4.24 17.80 -11.77
C VAL A 2 -4.96 16.47 -11.96
N ASN A 3 -5.41 15.85 -10.86
CA ASN A 3 -6.28 14.68 -10.90
C ASN A 3 -7.72 15.12 -11.22
N ALA A 4 -8.22 14.75 -12.41
CA ALA A 4 -9.57 15.09 -12.84
C ALA A 4 -10.65 14.25 -12.15
N ASP A 5 -10.29 13.08 -11.58
CA ASP A 5 -11.23 12.21 -10.88
C ASP A 5 -11.55 12.70 -9.45
N ASN A 6 -10.81 13.68 -8.94
CA ASN A 6 -11.00 14.23 -7.61
C ASN A 6 -11.60 15.64 -7.70
N ALA A 7 -12.80 15.83 -7.15
CA ALA A 7 -13.57 17.07 -7.27
C ALA A 7 -12.83 18.32 -6.74
N TYR A 8 -12.00 18.18 -5.70
CA TYR A 8 -11.21 19.30 -5.16
C TYR A 8 -10.09 19.71 -6.11
N THR A 9 -9.33 18.72 -6.62
CA THR A 9 -8.20 19.02 -7.50
C THR A 9 -8.66 19.41 -8.90
N ALA A 10 -9.78 18.89 -9.40
CA ALA A 10 -10.39 19.32 -10.67
C ALA A 10 -10.68 20.81 -10.65
N ARG A 11 -11.30 21.32 -9.58
CA ARG A 11 -11.56 22.75 -9.38
C ARG A 11 -10.29 23.61 -9.40
N PHE A 12 -9.19 23.13 -8.79
CA PHE A 12 -7.91 23.85 -8.90
C PHE A 12 -7.39 23.92 -10.33
N GLY A 13 -7.70 22.93 -11.17
CA GLY A 13 -7.39 22.97 -12.59
C GLY A 13 -8.12 24.07 -13.34
N GLU A 14 -9.40 24.32 -13.01
CA GLU A 14 -10.21 25.40 -13.59
C GLU A 14 -9.73 26.81 -13.17
N GLU A 15 -9.28 26.94 -11.91
CA GLU A 15 -8.80 28.20 -11.33
C GLU A 15 -7.32 28.50 -11.67
N ALA A 16 -6.60 27.55 -12.23
CA ALA A 16 -5.16 27.67 -12.48
C ALA A 16 -4.85 28.71 -13.57
N LYS A 17 -3.89 29.59 -13.29
CA LYS A 17 -3.40 30.60 -14.25
C LYS A 17 -2.31 30.11 -15.22
N SER A 18 -1.88 28.87 -15.03
CA SER A 18 -0.83 28.21 -15.81
C SER A 18 -1.41 27.09 -16.66
N HIS A 19 -0.60 26.59 -17.60
CA HIS A 19 -0.96 25.40 -18.37
C HIS A 19 -1.24 24.21 -17.45
N VAL A 20 -2.43 23.61 -17.58
CA VAL A 20 -2.87 22.47 -16.77
C VAL A 20 -2.83 21.20 -17.59
N ARG A 21 -2.13 20.20 -17.10
CA ARG A 21 -2.23 18.82 -17.60
C ARG A 21 -3.04 17.99 -16.64
N LEU A 22 -4.00 17.27 -17.19
CA LEU A 22 -4.90 16.43 -16.42
C LEU A 22 -4.40 14.99 -16.39
N PHE A 23 -4.75 14.25 -15.33
CA PHE A 23 -4.76 12.81 -15.40
C PHE A 23 -6.08 12.27 -14.85
N SER A 24 -6.59 11.20 -15.50
CA SER A 24 -7.85 10.58 -15.12
C SER A 24 -7.82 9.08 -15.38
N ARG A 25 -8.25 8.32 -14.40
CA ARG A 25 -8.45 6.88 -14.54
C ARG A 25 -9.86 6.54 -15.04
N ARG A 26 -10.79 7.47 -14.97
CA ARG A 26 -12.21 7.27 -15.28
C ARG A 26 -12.62 7.84 -16.63
N GLU A 27 -11.98 8.94 -17.06
CA GLU A 27 -12.37 9.68 -18.24
C GLU A 27 -11.18 9.91 -19.17
N THR A 28 -11.47 10.04 -20.47
CA THR A 28 -10.47 10.48 -21.45
C THR A 28 -10.22 11.97 -21.29
N VAL A 29 -8.97 12.38 -21.17
CA VAL A 29 -8.56 13.79 -21.11
C VAL A 29 -7.93 14.22 -22.42
N ARG A 30 -8.15 15.46 -22.84
CA ARG A 30 -7.66 16.01 -24.11
C ARG A 30 -6.18 16.41 -24.07
N ASP A 31 -5.69 16.84 -22.89
CA ASP A 31 -4.29 17.20 -22.68
C ASP A 31 -3.82 16.61 -21.34
N GLY A 32 -3.01 15.56 -21.42
CA GLY A 32 -2.54 14.85 -20.24
C GLY A 32 -2.43 13.34 -20.40
N VAL A 33 -2.81 12.61 -19.34
CA VAL A 33 -2.69 11.15 -19.26
C VAL A 33 -4.00 10.54 -18.76
N PHE A 34 -4.47 9.48 -19.44
CA PHE A 34 -5.68 8.78 -19.00
C PHE A 34 -5.55 7.27 -19.11
N CYS A 35 -6.40 6.56 -18.37
CA CYS A 35 -6.51 5.11 -18.46
C CYS A 35 -7.82 4.73 -19.14
N ARG A 36 -7.74 3.88 -20.17
CA ARG A 36 -8.90 3.33 -20.87
C ARG A 36 -8.64 1.87 -21.23
N ASP A 37 -9.62 1.02 -20.98
CA ASP A 37 -9.54 -0.43 -21.27
C ASP A 37 -8.27 -1.09 -20.73
N GLY A 38 -7.88 -0.72 -19.49
CA GLY A 38 -6.70 -1.27 -18.83
C GLY A 38 -5.36 -0.80 -19.40
N THR A 39 -5.33 0.24 -20.22
CA THR A 39 -4.10 0.81 -20.82
C THR A 39 -3.99 2.29 -20.49
N ILE A 40 -2.79 2.75 -20.13
CA ILE A 40 -2.46 4.14 -19.91
C ILE A 40 -2.06 4.78 -21.24
N TYR A 41 -2.69 5.90 -21.55
CA TYR A 41 -2.46 6.72 -22.75
C TYR A 41 -2.01 8.12 -22.38
N ARG A 42 -1.22 8.71 -23.25
CA ARG A 42 -0.91 10.14 -23.27
C ARG A 42 -1.70 10.81 -24.39
N SER A 43 -2.29 11.98 -24.13
CA SER A 43 -2.97 12.78 -25.14
C SER A 43 -2.42 14.19 -25.19
N ARG A 44 -2.33 14.73 -26.43
CA ARG A 44 -1.95 16.10 -26.74
C ARG A 44 -2.91 16.61 -27.82
N GLY A 45 -4.03 17.17 -27.38
CA GLY A 45 -5.10 17.54 -28.30
C GLY A 45 -5.77 16.31 -28.94
N TYR A 46 -5.55 16.09 -30.21
CA TYR A 46 -6.09 14.94 -30.97
C TYR A 46 -5.11 13.78 -31.09
N GLU A 47 -3.85 13.99 -30.76
CA GLU A 47 -2.84 12.95 -30.77
C GLU A 47 -2.94 12.13 -29.49
N VAL A 48 -3.10 10.81 -29.64
CA VAL A 48 -3.17 9.85 -28.52
C VAL A 48 -2.13 8.78 -28.73
N GLU A 49 -1.26 8.62 -27.74
CA GLU A 49 -0.16 7.65 -27.72
C GLU A 49 -0.37 6.67 -26.57
N SER A 50 -0.29 5.36 -26.86
CA SER A 50 -0.30 4.32 -25.83
C SER A 50 1.03 4.29 -25.08
N ILE A 51 0.99 4.31 -23.75
CA ILE A 51 2.18 4.17 -22.92
C ILE A 51 2.34 2.73 -22.47
N ILE A 52 1.42 2.18 -21.64
CA ILE A 52 1.58 0.86 -21.04
C ILE A 52 0.25 0.25 -20.61
N PRO A 53 0.01 -1.05 -20.78
CA PRO A 53 -1.05 -1.78 -20.10
C PRO A 53 -0.81 -1.78 -18.58
N VAL A 54 -1.86 -1.56 -17.79
CA VAL A 54 -1.74 -1.53 -16.30
C VAL A 54 -1.26 -2.87 -15.72
N THR A 55 -1.47 -3.98 -16.43
CA THR A 55 -1.03 -5.32 -16.05
C THR A 55 0.49 -5.49 -16.12
N GLU A 56 1.20 -4.62 -16.85
CA GLU A 56 2.66 -4.64 -16.98
C GLU A 56 3.36 -3.72 -15.96
N ILE A 57 2.61 -2.99 -15.16
CA ILE A 57 3.16 -2.16 -14.08
C ILE A 57 3.66 -3.07 -12.96
N ARG A 58 4.95 -2.96 -12.63
CA ARG A 58 5.61 -3.83 -11.65
C ARG A 58 5.04 -3.71 -10.24
N ILE A 59 4.74 -2.49 -9.77
CA ILE A 59 4.20 -2.26 -8.43
C ILE A 59 2.66 -2.33 -8.46
N PRO A 60 2.03 -3.19 -7.64
CA PRO A 60 0.58 -3.43 -7.67
C PRO A 60 -0.21 -2.26 -7.07
N GLY A 61 -1.51 -2.25 -7.38
CA GLY A 61 -2.49 -1.37 -6.75
C GLY A 61 -2.95 -0.21 -7.63
N VAL A 62 -4.26 0.06 -7.57
CA VAL A 62 -4.93 1.13 -8.34
C VAL A 62 -4.32 2.50 -8.06
N HIS A 63 -3.95 2.77 -6.81
CA HIS A 63 -3.28 4.00 -6.43
C HIS A 63 -1.91 4.17 -7.10
N ASN A 64 -1.20 3.08 -7.40
CA ASN A 64 0.06 3.16 -8.15
C ASN A 64 -0.17 3.46 -9.62
N VAL A 65 -1.25 2.96 -10.22
CA VAL A 65 -1.66 3.37 -11.57
C VAL A 65 -1.86 4.88 -11.62
N GLU A 66 -2.58 5.47 -10.66
CA GLU A 66 -2.79 6.92 -10.56
C GLU A 66 -1.46 7.68 -10.34
N ASN A 67 -0.56 7.16 -9.50
CA ASN A 67 0.77 7.72 -9.29
C ASN A 67 1.60 7.74 -10.58
N TYR A 68 1.58 6.64 -11.38
CA TYR A 68 2.26 6.61 -12.69
C TYR A 68 1.65 7.59 -13.66
N MET A 69 0.32 7.69 -13.74
CA MET A 69 -0.37 8.65 -14.59
C MET A 69 0.02 10.09 -14.24
N ALA A 70 0.06 10.42 -12.94
CA ALA A 70 0.52 11.70 -12.44
C ALA A 70 1.99 11.98 -12.84
N ALA A 71 2.87 10.98 -12.64
CA ALA A 71 4.28 11.10 -13.01
C ALA A 71 4.45 11.27 -14.52
N PHE A 72 3.74 10.50 -15.36
CA PHE A 72 3.80 10.60 -16.81
C PHE A 72 3.29 11.96 -17.32
N ALA A 73 2.23 12.49 -16.70
CA ALA A 73 1.75 13.84 -16.99
C ALA A 73 2.77 14.91 -16.60
N ALA A 74 3.50 14.72 -15.49
CA ALA A 74 4.52 15.66 -15.04
C ALA A 74 5.74 15.75 -15.96
N VAL A 75 6.16 14.61 -16.52
CA VAL A 75 7.35 14.53 -17.38
C VAL A 75 7.02 14.58 -18.88
N ASP A 76 5.77 14.92 -19.23
CA ASP A 76 5.36 15.00 -20.61
C ASP A 76 6.12 16.10 -21.35
N GLY A 77 6.63 15.77 -22.54
CA GLY A 77 7.54 16.63 -23.31
C GLY A 77 9.01 16.52 -22.89
N MET A 78 9.34 15.87 -21.76
CA MET A 78 10.72 15.68 -21.30
C MET A 78 11.25 14.29 -21.67
N VAL A 79 10.38 13.28 -21.67
CA VAL A 79 10.75 11.88 -21.95
C VAL A 79 9.75 11.22 -22.91
N SER A 80 10.22 10.22 -23.64
CA SER A 80 9.36 9.42 -24.54
C SER A 80 8.45 8.46 -23.77
N ALA A 81 7.39 7.97 -24.44
CA ALA A 81 6.55 6.91 -23.87
C ALA A 81 7.32 5.63 -23.58
N GLU A 82 8.37 5.33 -24.38
CA GLU A 82 9.23 4.16 -24.14
C GLU A 82 9.98 4.25 -22.81
N VAL A 83 10.51 5.41 -22.45
CA VAL A 83 11.14 5.64 -21.13
C VAL A 83 10.12 5.48 -20.02
N CYS A 84 8.91 6.05 -20.17
CA CYS A 84 7.82 5.88 -19.20
C CYS A 84 7.47 4.39 -19.00
N ARG A 85 7.37 3.63 -20.09
CA ARG A 85 7.09 2.19 -20.11
C ARG A 85 8.19 1.41 -19.41
N SER A 86 9.45 1.68 -19.75
CA SER A 86 10.61 1.04 -19.12
C SER A 86 10.62 1.24 -17.61
N VAL A 87 10.41 2.47 -17.14
CA VAL A 87 10.34 2.78 -15.70
C VAL A 87 9.18 2.03 -15.04
N ALA A 88 7.99 2.00 -15.64
CA ALA A 88 6.84 1.31 -15.05
C ALA A 88 7.05 -0.20 -14.90
N ARG A 89 7.80 -0.83 -15.83
CA ARG A 89 8.14 -2.25 -15.78
C ARG A 89 9.27 -2.59 -14.80
N THR A 90 10.18 -1.67 -14.54
CA THR A 90 11.41 -1.94 -13.78
C THR A 90 11.43 -1.36 -12.38
N TYR A 91 10.73 -0.25 -12.14
CA TYR A 91 10.72 0.40 -10.84
C TYR A 91 10.04 -0.46 -9.78
N GLY A 92 10.82 -0.86 -8.77
CA GLY A 92 10.38 -1.77 -7.71
C GLY A 92 9.61 -1.13 -6.57
N GLY A 93 9.29 0.17 -6.66
CA GLY A 93 8.60 0.92 -5.59
C GLY A 93 9.56 1.66 -4.65
N VAL A 94 8.98 2.33 -3.68
CA VAL A 94 9.70 3.04 -2.61
C VAL A 94 9.91 2.08 -1.45
N ARG A 95 11.08 2.14 -0.81
CA ARG A 95 11.33 1.41 0.44
C ARG A 95 10.22 1.68 1.46
N HIS A 96 9.86 0.65 2.22
CA HIS A 96 8.81 0.70 3.24
C HIS A 96 7.39 0.95 2.72
N ARG A 97 7.15 0.90 1.39
CA ARG A 97 5.83 1.07 0.79
C ARG A 97 5.45 -0.17 -0.02
N LEU A 98 4.68 -1.07 0.58
CA LEU A 98 4.36 -2.40 0.04
C LEU A 98 5.61 -3.09 -0.53
N GLU A 99 6.72 -2.90 0.15
CA GLU A 99 8.05 -3.35 -0.27
C GLU A 99 8.16 -4.86 -0.05
N PHE A 100 8.41 -5.60 -1.11
CA PHE A 100 8.76 -7.01 -1.01
C PHE A 100 10.12 -7.15 -0.30
N ILE A 101 10.17 -7.90 0.80
CA ILE A 101 11.40 -8.18 1.54
C ILE A 101 12.00 -9.48 1.05
N ARG A 102 11.27 -10.58 1.19
CA ARG A 102 11.65 -11.91 0.71
C ARG A 102 10.44 -12.85 0.72
N GLU A 103 10.62 -13.97 0.06
CA GLU A 103 9.81 -15.17 0.26
C GLU A 103 10.64 -16.19 1.03
N LEU A 104 10.07 -16.82 2.05
CA LEU A 104 10.70 -17.83 2.85
C LEU A 104 9.71 -18.95 3.17
N ASN A 105 10.03 -20.18 2.84
CA ASN A 105 9.16 -21.35 3.03
C ASN A 105 7.76 -21.16 2.39
N GLY A 106 7.70 -20.49 1.23
CA GLY A 106 6.46 -20.16 0.55
C GLY A 106 5.64 -19.02 1.18
N VAL A 107 6.15 -18.32 2.20
CA VAL A 107 5.53 -17.16 2.85
C VAL A 107 6.19 -15.89 2.34
N THR A 108 5.37 -14.95 1.86
CA THR A 108 5.83 -13.65 1.36
C THR A 108 5.82 -12.60 2.47
N TYR A 109 6.92 -11.90 2.68
CA TYR A 109 7.04 -10.82 3.67
C TYR A 109 7.04 -9.45 2.98
N ILE A 110 6.10 -8.57 3.37
CA ILE A 110 5.90 -7.25 2.78
C ILE A 110 6.00 -6.16 3.86
N ASN A 111 6.80 -5.14 3.58
CA ASN A 111 7.03 -3.99 4.45
C ASN A 111 6.29 -2.76 3.93
N ASP A 112 5.27 -2.33 4.66
CA ASP A 112 4.51 -1.11 4.42
C ASP A 112 4.57 -0.16 5.62
N SER A 113 5.74 -0.08 6.26
CA SER A 113 5.95 0.72 7.48
C SER A 113 5.64 2.22 7.29
N ILE A 114 5.66 2.72 6.05
CA ILE A 114 5.27 4.10 5.70
C ILE A 114 3.76 4.34 5.84
N ALA A 115 2.94 3.31 5.97
CA ALA A 115 1.49 3.42 6.22
C ALA A 115 1.23 3.87 7.67
N THR A 116 1.46 5.16 7.93
CA THR A 116 1.38 5.79 9.25
C THR A 116 -0.01 6.36 9.57
N SER A 117 -1.04 5.94 8.85
CA SER A 117 -2.44 6.32 9.09
C SER A 117 -3.39 5.18 8.67
N PRO A 118 -4.61 5.09 9.26
CA PRO A 118 -5.60 4.09 8.91
C PRO A 118 -5.89 4.00 7.41
N THR A 119 -6.09 5.13 6.74
CA THR A 119 -6.41 5.21 5.31
C THR A 119 -5.33 4.60 4.41
N ARG A 120 -4.06 4.70 4.81
CA ARG A 120 -2.95 4.11 4.05
C ARG A 120 -2.90 2.60 4.20
N THR A 121 -3.10 2.08 5.41
CA THR A 121 -3.19 0.64 5.66
C THR A 121 -4.39 0.04 4.93
N ILE A 122 -5.55 0.70 4.93
CA ILE A 122 -6.72 0.29 4.15
C ILE A 122 -6.36 0.18 2.66
N ALA A 123 -5.69 1.19 2.10
CA ALA A 123 -5.25 1.14 0.70
C ALA A 123 -4.28 -0.02 0.43
N GLY A 124 -3.38 -0.31 1.38
CA GLY A 124 -2.47 -1.45 1.33
C GLY A 124 -3.21 -2.78 1.35
N LEU A 125 -4.16 -2.97 2.27
CA LEU A 125 -4.98 -4.18 2.39
C LEU A 125 -5.77 -4.46 1.09
N ARG A 126 -6.41 -3.43 0.54
CA ARG A 126 -7.18 -3.52 -0.72
C ARG A 126 -6.30 -3.83 -1.95
N ALA A 127 -5.00 -3.58 -1.88
CA ALA A 127 -4.05 -3.93 -2.93
C ALA A 127 -3.60 -5.41 -2.87
N MET A 128 -3.85 -6.12 -1.77
CA MET A 128 -3.48 -7.53 -1.61
C MET A 128 -4.43 -8.42 -2.42
N ARG A 129 -3.88 -9.49 -3.00
CA ARG A 129 -4.66 -10.51 -3.74
C ARG A 129 -5.30 -11.54 -2.82
N THR A 130 -4.70 -11.75 -1.66
CA THR A 130 -5.15 -12.69 -0.63
C THR A 130 -5.17 -11.97 0.71
N LYS A 131 -5.94 -12.47 1.68
CA LYS A 131 -6.00 -11.92 3.04
C LYS A 131 -4.63 -12.09 3.72
N PRO A 132 -3.92 -11.00 4.05
CA PRO A 132 -2.62 -11.11 4.72
C PRO A 132 -2.76 -11.42 6.21
N ILE A 133 -1.68 -11.88 6.80
CA ILE A 133 -1.42 -11.81 8.24
C ILE A 133 -0.88 -10.40 8.50
N LEU A 134 -1.65 -9.58 9.21
CA LEU A 134 -1.35 -8.15 9.42
C LEU A 134 -0.63 -7.91 10.74
N ILE A 135 0.46 -7.15 10.70
CA ILE A 135 1.11 -6.56 11.87
C ILE A 135 0.80 -5.06 11.86
N ALA A 136 0.12 -4.57 12.92
CA ALA A 136 -0.30 -3.17 13.02
C ALA A 136 -0.11 -2.59 14.43
N GLY A 137 -0.29 -1.25 14.51
CA GLY A 137 -0.15 -0.47 15.74
C GLY A 137 1.11 0.39 15.77
N GLY A 138 1.22 1.20 16.81
CA GLY A 138 2.28 2.18 17.03
C GLY A 138 1.79 3.35 17.84
N HIS A 139 2.37 4.54 17.63
CA HIS A 139 2.06 5.75 18.38
C HIS A 139 0.69 6.33 18.07
N ASP A 140 -0.04 6.73 19.12
CA ASP A 140 -1.37 7.32 19.00
C ASP A 140 -1.32 8.77 18.48
N LYS A 141 -2.05 9.02 17.40
CA LYS A 141 -2.28 10.36 16.83
C LYS A 141 -3.71 10.87 17.09
N HIS A 142 -4.44 10.22 17.98
CA HIS A 142 -5.83 10.53 18.32
C HIS A 142 -6.77 10.51 17.10
N VAL A 143 -6.60 9.49 16.24
CA VAL A 143 -7.45 9.25 15.06
C VAL A 143 -8.37 8.06 15.33
N SER A 144 -9.57 8.08 14.72
CA SER A 144 -10.47 6.92 14.78
C SER A 144 -9.92 5.74 13.97
N PHE A 145 -10.14 4.52 14.50
CA PHE A 145 -9.82 3.26 13.86
C PHE A 145 -11.07 2.49 13.37
N ASP A 146 -12.28 3.04 13.49
CA ASP A 146 -13.52 2.33 13.20
C ASP A 146 -13.54 1.77 11.77
N THR A 147 -13.31 2.62 10.76
CA THR A 147 -13.25 2.17 9.36
C THR A 147 -12.13 1.14 9.12
N LEU A 148 -10.99 1.29 9.81
CA LEU A 148 -9.90 0.30 9.72
C LEU A 148 -10.31 -1.02 10.37
N GLY A 149 -11.07 -0.97 11.46
CA GLY A 149 -11.60 -2.16 12.13
C GLY A 149 -12.46 -3.01 11.20
N ASP A 150 -13.35 -2.39 10.44
CA ASP A 150 -14.19 -3.07 9.43
C ASP A 150 -13.33 -3.70 8.32
N GLU A 151 -12.40 -2.94 7.77
CA GLU A 151 -11.50 -3.43 6.70
C GLU A 151 -10.61 -4.60 7.17
N ILE A 152 -10.11 -4.54 8.40
CA ILE A 152 -9.32 -5.63 8.97
C ILE A 152 -10.20 -6.87 9.15
N ALA A 153 -11.41 -6.72 9.73
CA ALA A 153 -12.31 -7.85 9.96
C ALA A 153 -12.69 -8.57 8.64
N GLU A 154 -12.81 -7.82 7.55
CA GLU A 154 -13.17 -8.37 6.24
C GLU A 154 -11.98 -8.90 5.45
N HIS A 155 -10.81 -8.25 5.51
CA HIS A 155 -9.71 -8.46 4.57
C HIS A 155 -8.43 -9.07 5.19
N VAL A 156 -8.40 -9.39 6.48
CA VAL A 156 -7.21 -9.92 7.16
C VAL A 156 -7.43 -11.37 7.60
N LYS A 157 -6.39 -12.20 7.51
CA LYS A 157 -6.39 -13.62 7.93
C LYS A 157 -6.10 -13.77 9.42
N ALA A 158 -5.14 -13.00 9.94
CA ALA A 158 -4.77 -12.94 11.35
C ALA A 158 -4.20 -11.57 11.68
N LEU A 159 -4.42 -11.07 12.90
CA LEU A 159 -4.00 -9.74 13.32
C LEU A 159 -3.08 -9.80 14.53
N TYR A 160 -1.89 -9.23 14.39
CA TYR A 160 -0.90 -9.08 15.44
C TYR A 160 -0.67 -7.59 15.71
N LEU A 161 -0.96 -7.17 16.93
CA LEU A 161 -0.93 -5.76 17.33
C LEU A 161 0.21 -5.47 18.30
N THR A 162 0.81 -4.29 18.20
CA THR A 162 1.85 -3.81 19.13
C THR A 162 1.81 -2.29 19.23
N GLY A 163 2.46 -1.72 20.26
CA GLY A 163 2.53 -0.28 20.49
C GLY A 163 1.31 0.31 21.19
N ASP A 164 1.30 1.63 21.36
CA ASP A 164 0.32 2.36 22.19
C ASP A 164 -1.13 2.19 21.74
N THR A 165 -1.35 2.02 20.41
CA THR A 165 -2.69 1.92 19.82
C THR A 165 -3.24 0.49 19.71
N ALA A 166 -2.52 -0.51 20.21
CA ALA A 166 -2.88 -1.91 20.04
C ALA A 166 -4.29 -2.23 20.56
N GLU A 167 -4.64 -1.77 21.76
CA GLU A 167 -5.97 -1.99 22.36
C GLU A 167 -7.08 -1.23 21.60
N GLN A 168 -6.79 -0.02 21.11
CA GLN A 168 -7.77 0.78 20.35
C GLN A 168 -8.11 0.10 19.01
N ILE A 169 -7.09 -0.39 18.28
CA ILE A 169 -7.30 -1.13 17.04
C ILE A 169 -8.04 -2.44 17.32
N ALA A 170 -7.65 -3.17 18.37
CA ALA A 170 -8.34 -4.40 18.78
C ALA A 170 -9.82 -4.15 19.10
N ALA A 171 -10.13 -3.07 19.80
CA ALA A 171 -11.50 -2.67 20.12
C ALA A 171 -12.29 -2.36 18.83
N ALA A 172 -11.72 -1.56 17.92
CA ALA A 172 -12.36 -1.23 16.65
C ALA A 172 -12.68 -2.49 15.82
N VAL A 173 -11.74 -3.45 15.73
CA VAL A 173 -11.97 -4.72 15.05
C VAL A 173 -13.08 -5.53 15.71
N LYS A 174 -13.09 -5.64 17.03
CA LYS A 174 -14.11 -6.41 17.79
C LYS A 174 -15.51 -5.79 17.72
N HIS A 175 -15.62 -4.48 17.49
CA HIS A 175 -16.89 -3.77 17.29
C HIS A 175 -17.44 -3.90 15.86
N SER A 176 -16.62 -4.31 14.91
CA SER A 176 -17.04 -4.53 13.53
C SER A 176 -18.09 -5.63 13.42
N VAL A 177 -19.13 -5.41 12.63
CA VAL A 177 -20.16 -6.42 12.32
C VAL A 177 -19.61 -7.60 11.51
N PHE A 178 -18.43 -7.44 10.90
CA PHE A 178 -17.73 -8.48 10.14
C PHE A 178 -16.80 -9.33 10.99
N TYR A 179 -16.58 -8.98 12.27
CA TYR A 179 -15.64 -9.68 13.13
C TYR A 179 -16.18 -11.04 13.58
N ASP A 180 -15.43 -12.08 13.29
CA ASP A 180 -15.65 -13.44 13.78
C ASP A 180 -14.33 -13.95 14.41
N PRO A 181 -14.28 -14.15 15.74
CA PRO A 181 -13.06 -14.59 16.42
C PRO A 181 -12.59 -15.99 16.00
N SER A 182 -13.47 -16.79 15.39
CA SER A 182 -13.07 -18.10 14.85
C SER A 182 -12.33 -18.00 13.51
N ARG A 183 -12.50 -16.88 12.79
CA ARG A 183 -11.91 -16.63 11.46
C ARG A 183 -10.77 -15.64 11.48
N LEU A 184 -10.77 -14.72 12.44
CA LEU A 184 -9.75 -13.68 12.58
C LEU A 184 -9.13 -13.75 13.98
N PRO A 185 -8.11 -14.61 14.19
CA PRO A 185 -7.34 -14.60 15.42
C PRO A 185 -6.62 -13.26 15.59
N LEU A 186 -6.75 -12.68 16.80
CA LEU A 186 -6.19 -11.40 17.19
C LEU A 186 -5.33 -11.56 18.43
N ARG A 187 -4.10 -11.04 18.41
CA ARG A 187 -3.20 -11.04 19.55
C ARG A 187 -2.49 -9.69 19.69
N ILE A 188 -2.34 -9.24 20.93
CA ILE A 188 -1.49 -8.08 21.28
C ILE A 188 -0.17 -8.60 21.81
N LEU A 189 0.92 -8.10 21.28
CA LEU A 189 2.29 -8.53 21.53
C LEU A 189 3.12 -7.38 22.11
N PRO A 190 4.15 -7.69 22.92
CA PRO A 190 4.92 -6.66 23.61
C PRO A 190 5.73 -5.76 22.69
N ASP A 191 6.18 -6.26 21.53
CA ASP A 191 7.05 -5.54 20.61
C ASP A 191 6.95 -6.08 19.17
N LEU A 192 7.63 -5.38 18.24
CA LEU A 192 7.64 -5.73 16.82
C LEU A 192 8.23 -7.11 16.56
N ARG A 193 9.32 -7.50 17.27
CA ARG A 193 9.95 -8.81 17.08
C ARG A 193 8.96 -9.93 17.41
N SER A 194 8.36 -9.86 18.59
CA SER A 194 7.35 -10.85 19.03
C SER A 194 6.17 -10.94 18.05
N ALA A 195 5.73 -9.78 17.48
CA ALA A 195 4.65 -9.76 16.51
C ALA A 195 5.06 -10.43 15.17
N VAL A 196 6.28 -10.19 14.71
CA VAL A 196 6.81 -10.80 13.46
C VAL A 196 7.02 -12.29 13.63
N GLU A 197 7.56 -12.75 14.77
CA GLU A 197 7.74 -14.15 15.08
C GLU A 197 6.40 -14.88 15.19
N ALA A 198 5.43 -14.30 15.90
CA ALA A 198 4.08 -14.86 15.98
C ALA A 198 3.38 -14.94 14.61
N ALA A 199 3.59 -13.95 13.74
CA ALA A 199 3.06 -13.94 12.38
C ALA A 199 3.71 -15.04 11.52
N ARG A 200 5.02 -15.24 11.64
CA ARG A 200 5.74 -16.36 11.00
C ARG A 200 5.19 -17.71 11.46
N ASP A 201 5.07 -17.91 12.77
CA ASP A 201 4.68 -19.20 13.35
C ASP A 201 3.23 -19.60 13.00
N ALA A 202 2.37 -18.59 12.72
CA ALA A 202 0.99 -18.81 12.28
C ALA A 202 0.83 -18.91 10.75
N SER A 203 1.90 -18.64 9.98
CA SER A 203 1.85 -18.65 8.52
C SER A 203 2.06 -20.02 7.93
N ILE A 204 1.45 -20.24 6.76
CA ILE A 204 1.63 -21.45 5.93
C ILE A 204 2.04 -21.03 4.51
N PRO A 205 2.62 -21.93 3.71
CA PRO A 205 2.95 -21.63 2.31
C PRO A 205 1.78 -21.00 1.55
N GLY A 206 2.04 -19.93 0.82
CA GLY A 206 1.05 -19.09 0.13
C GLY A 206 0.56 -17.88 0.93
N ASP A 207 0.88 -17.77 2.21
CA ASP A 207 0.51 -16.61 3.03
C ASP A 207 1.38 -15.38 2.75
N ILE A 208 0.81 -14.21 3.07
CA ILE A 208 1.51 -12.92 3.10
C ILE A 208 1.56 -12.43 4.54
N VAL A 209 2.76 -12.15 5.06
CA VAL A 209 2.97 -11.39 6.30
C VAL A 209 3.21 -9.93 5.94
N LEU A 210 2.30 -9.06 6.35
CA LEU A 210 2.29 -7.64 6.00
C LEU A 210 2.52 -6.78 7.25
N LEU A 211 3.60 -6.02 7.30
CA LEU A 211 3.74 -4.90 8.23
C LEU A 211 3.06 -3.67 7.61
N SER A 212 1.87 -3.29 8.08
CA SER A 212 1.18 -2.04 7.69
C SER A 212 0.54 -1.40 8.92
N PRO A 213 1.28 -0.54 9.62
CA PRO A 213 1.02 -0.20 11.02
C PRO A 213 -0.21 0.64 11.31
N ALA A 214 -0.74 1.38 10.34
CA ALA A 214 -1.82 2.37 10.50
C ALA A 214 -1.49 3.55 11.46
N CYS A 215 -0.32 3.54 12.08
CA CYS A 215 0.13 4.46 13.11
C CYS A 215 1.54 4.96 12.84
N SER A 216 1.90 6.13 13.38
CA SER A 216 3.30 6.54 13.42
C SER A 216 4.12 5.61 14.32
N SER A 217 5.44 5.79 14.30
CA SER A 217 6.38 4.87 14.96
C SER A 217 7.01 5.46 16.21
N PHE A 218 6.61 6.68 16.61
CA PHE A 218 7.30 7.49 17.62
C PHE A 218 7.15 6.97 19.06
N ASP A 219 6.36 5.93 19.28
CA ASP A 219 6.29 5.18 20.54
C ASP A 219 7.57 4.36 20.82
N ARG A 220 8.22 3.83 19.76
CA ARG A 220 9.36 2.92 19.92
C ARG A 220 10.50 3.14 18.93
N PHE A 221 10.31 3.96 17.90
CA PHE A 221 11.28 4.22 16.84
C PHE A 221 11.34 5.70 16.52
N THR A 222 12.49 6.17 16.06
CA THR A 222 12.67 7.58 15.66
C THR A 222 11.84 7.96 14.43
N ASN A 223 11.54 7.00 13.56
CA ASN A 223 10.75 7.21 12.35
C ASN A 223 10.26 5.88 11.77
N PHE A 224 9.39 5.95 10.74
CA PHE A 224 8.86 4.77 10.06
C PHE A 224 9.93 3.94 9.33
N ALA A 225 11.02 4.57 8.87
CA ALA A 225 12.08 3.87 8.17
C ALA A 225 12.84 2.93 9.13
N GLU A 226 13.18 3.40 10.32
CA GLU A 226 13.80 2.56 11.37
C GLU A 226 12.90 1.37 11.74
N ARG A 227 11.59 1.57 11.91
CA ARG A 227 10.64 0.47 12.14
C ARG A 227 10.64 -0.52 10.99
N GLY A 228 10.63 -0.02 9.75
CA GLY A 228 10.64 -0.86 8.57
C GLY A 228 11.97 -1.59 8.34
N ASP A 229 13.10 -0.97 8.66
CA ASP A 229 14.41 -1.62 8.63
C ASP A 229 14.48 -2.72 9.71
N LYS A 230 13.97 -2.45 10.92
CA LYS A 230 13.90 -3.45 11.98
C LYS A 230 13.03 -4.65 11.59
N PHE A 231 11.89 -4.43 10.93
CA PHE A 231 11.08 -5.51 10.38
C PHE A 231 11.87 -6.36 9.37
N ARG A 232 12.55 -5.69 8.42
CA ARG A 232 13.41 -6.35 7.45
C ARG A 232 14.48 -7.22 8.14
N ASP A 233 15.21 -6.64 9.11
CA ASP A 233 16.28 -7.34 9.81
C ASP A 233 15.78 -8.61 10.50
N ILE A 234 14.64 -8.54 11.21
CA ILE A 234 14.02 -9.68 11.87
C ILE A 234 13.65 -10.76 10.83
N VAL A 235 13.03 -10.37 9.71
CA VAL A 235 12.64 -11.31 8.65
C VAL A 235 13.87 -11.95 8.01
N MET A 236 14.97 -11.21 7.84
CA MET A 236 16.21 -11.74 7.25
C MET A 236 16.98 -12.69 8.19
N GLU A 237 16.76 -12.62 9.50
CA GLU A 237 17.32 -13.54 10.49
C GLU A 237 16.66 -14.95 10.42
N PHE A 238 15.45 -15.07 9.86
CA PHE A 238 14.76 -16.36 9.78
C PHE A 238 15.50 -17.31 8.83
N LYS A 239 15.63 -18.56 9.25
CA LYS A 239 16.25 -19.63 8.44
C LYS A 239 15.20 -20.38 7.65
N GLU A 240 15.59 -20.92 6.51
CA GLU A 240 14.78 -21.91 5.79
C GLU A 240 14.59 -23.15 6.68
N ASN A 241 13.40 -23.74 6.63
CA ASN A 241 13.20 -25.04 7.23
C ASN A 241 14.08 -26.03 6.46
N GLU A 242 14.91 -26.78 7.17
CA GLU A 242 15.62 -27.89 6.55
C GLU A 242 14.55 -28.84 5.99
N ALA A 243 14.64 -29.13 4.68
CA ALA A 243 13.74 -30.12 4.08
C ALA A 243 14.06 -31.48 4.73
N GLU A 244 13.09 -32.05 5.46
CA GLU A 244 13.15 -33.45 5.92
C GLU A 244 13.05 -34.40 4.72
#